data_3c8ec45f2b1a8ea453197d21438815d6
#
_entry.id   3c8ec45f2b1a8ea453197d21438815d6
#
_cell.length_a   1.000
_cell.length_b   1.000
_cell.length_c   1.000
_cell.angle_alpha   90.00
_cell.angle_beta   90.00
_cell.angle_gamma   90.00
#
_symmetry.space_group_name_H-M   'P 1'
#
loop_
_entity.id
_entity.type
_entity.pdbx_description
1 polymer ?
#
loop_
_entity_poly.entity_id
_entity_poly.type
_entity_poly.pdbx_seq_one_letter_code
_entity_poly.pdbx_strand_id
1 'polypeptide(L)'
;MPNNPIVVGAGISGLSTAYYLAKGGARCTLLESRPRMGGVIQTEKIDGCTLDAGPDSFLSIKPAALELIRDLGLSDQVIGSNDHLRVTFVRRHGRLIPLPDGLMMMVPTKIMPLVTTPLIGWGTKIRMGLELLRRPAGNLPDQSVSEFITSHYGRETVDYLAEPLLSGIYGGDPGQLSVTSVLPRFVELANRYGSLTRGVLAERAKAAKNRGGAVSTPPPLFTTLKGGLGQMVDAVGLAIRGKAQMMQARADRVERKGAEFRVRIGGDWLTGSSLVLACEAHSAAKLLAGLDARLAELLATVAYSSAMTVVLGFDAADFATPPVGFGFLVPRQERRRLMACTWVGTKFSCRVPEGKIVARCSLGGMSDGNVLNEPDDAIVASVTSELQEITGITARPRFWRVARWPQAMAQYPVGHAKNLAEIQQRMAAIPGLHLAGNAYTGIGVPDCIRMGKAAAEAILKAAKT
;
A
#
# COMPACT_ATOMS: atom_id res chain seq x y z
N MET A 1 21.60 25.64 21.12
CA MET A 1 20.79 24.52 21.66
C MET A 1 20.75 23.41 20.63
N PRO A 2 20.82 22.13 20.99
CA PRO A 2 20.82 21.08 19.97
C PRO A 2 19.51 21.16 19.20
N ASN A 3 19.63 21.25 17.88
CA ASN A 3 18.55 21.10 16.93
C ASN A 3 17.85 19.76 17.20
N ASN A 4 16.70 19.76 17.87
CA ASN A 4 15.96 18.54 18.19
C ASN A 4 14.67 18.52 17.34
N PRO A 5 14.69 17.91 16.13
CA PRO A 5 13.50 17.75 15.32
C PRO A 5 12.42 16.98 16.07
N ILE A 6 11.15 17.39 15.91
CA ILE A 6 9.98 16.68 16.43
C ILE A 6 9.35 15.88 15.28
N VAL A 7 9.13 14.60 15.50
CA VAL A 7 8.43 13.70 14.56
C VAL A 7 7.13 13.25 15.21
N VAL A 8 6.00 13.51 14.56
CA VAL A 8 4.66 13.14 15.04
C VAL A 8 4.13 11.95 14.26
N GLY A 9 3.94 10.84 14.96
CA GLY A 9 3.51 9.55 14.43
C GLY A 9 4.68 8.58 14.27
N ALA A 10 4.60 7.41 14.94
CA ALA A 10 5.58 6.33 14.85
C ALA A 10 5.11 5.18 13.92
N GLY A 11 4.36 5.50 12.86
CA GLY A 11 4.22 4.62 11.71
C GLY A 11 5.54 4.52 10.94
N ILE A 12 5.58 3.70 9.88
CA ILE A 12 6.83 3.43 9.16
C ILE A 12 7.47 4.70 8.58
N SER A 13 6.71 5.74 8.23
CA SER A 13 7.24 7.02 7.76
C SER A 13 8.01 7.76 8.86
N GLY A 14 7.39 7.90 10.05
CA GLY A 14 8.05 8.55 11.19
C GLY A 14 9.22 7.76 11.75
N LEU A 15 9.09 6.44 11.83
CA LEU A 15 10.19 5.54 12.21
C LEU A 15 11.37 5.67 11.24
N SER A 16 11.13 5.72 9.93
CA SER A 16 12.17 5.94 8.93
C SER A 16 12.80 7.32 9.09
N THR A 17 12.00 8.35 9.36
CA THR A 17 12.53 9.70 9.64
C THR A 17 13.47 9.68 10.85
N ALA A 18 13.02 9.11 11.97
CA ALA A 18 13.84 9.02 13.18
C ALA A 18 15.12 8.21 12.96
N TYR A 19 15.03 7.11 12.19
CA TYR A 19 16.18 6.29 11.84
C TYR A 19 17.22 7.06 11.03
N TYR A 20 16.82 7.74 9.96
CA TYR A 20 17.75 8.45 9.09
C TYR A 20 18.30 9.72 9.76
N LEU A 21 17.54 10.39 10.64
CA LEU A 21 18.08 11.44 11.52
C LEU A 21 19.17 10.89 12.45
N ALA A 22 18.88 9.77 13.13
CA ALA A 22 19.83 9.11 14.02
C ALA A 22 21.09 8.61 13.29
N LYS A 23 20.93 8.08 12.08
CA LYS A 23 22.03 7.65 11.20
C LYS A 23 22.91 8.85 10.78
N GLY A 24 22.29 10.03 10.57
CA GLY A 24 22.96 11.28 10.28
C GLY A 24 23.55 12.01 11.51
N GLY A 25 23.47 11.40 12.71
CA GLY A 25 24.02 11.96 13.95
C GLY A 25 23.11 12.94 14.70
N ALA A 26 21.89 13.18 14.21
CA ALA A 26 20.92 14.05 14.90
C ALA A 26 20.09 13.25 15.90
N ARG A 27 19.74 13.91 17.02
CA ARG A 27 18.71 13.42 17.94
C ARG A 27 17.34 13.96 17.52
N CYS A 28 16.27 13.26 17.85
CA CYS A 28 14.91 13.73 17.62
C CYS A 28 13.99 13.30 18.75
N THR A 29 12.82 13.97 18.85
CA THR A 29 11.71 13.50 19.69
C THR A 29 10.65 12.87 18.77
N LEU A 30 10.30 11.61 19.03
CA LEU A 30 9.29 10.85 18.28
C LEU A 30 8.04 10.66 19.15
N LEU A 31 6.92 11.24 18.71
CA LEU A 31 5.63 11.17 19.39
C LEU A 31 4.77 10.08 18.76
N GLU A 32 4.16 9.22 19.58
CA GLU A 32 3.17 8.23 19.16
C GLU A 32 2.00 8.24 20.13
N SER A 33 0.79 8.36 19.62
CA SER A 33 -0.43 8.39 20.44
C SER A 33 -0.89 7.00 20.91
N ARG A 34 -0.51 5.95 20.18
CA ARG A 34 -0.83 4.55 20.48
C ARG A 34 0.25 3.92 21.36
N PRO A 35 -0.05 2.82 22.07
CA PRO A 35 0.91 2.15 22.95
C PRO A 35 2.02 1.41 22.19
N ARG A 36 1.93 1.30 20.85
CA ARG A 36 2.92 0.59 20.01
C ARG A 36 3.36 1.42 18.82
N MET A 37 4.59 1.18 18.37
CA MET A 37 5.14 1.66 17.10
C MET A 37 4.66 0.83 15.90
N GLY A 38 4.96 1.31 14.69
CA GLY A 38 4.75 0.59 13.42
C GLY A 38 3.46 0.98 12.69
N GLY A 39 2.55 1.72 13.35
CA GLY A 39 1.29 2.13 12.73
C GLY A 39 0.47 0.90 12.29
N VAL A 40 0.21 0.77 10.98
CA VAL A 40 -0.52 -0.38 10.41
C VAL A 40 0.34 -1.63 10.20
N ILE A 41 1.66 -1.54 10.36
CA ILE A 41 2.54 -2.71 10.31
C ILE A 41 2.47 -3.40 11.67
N GLN A 42 1.91 -4.59 11.66
CA GLN A 42 1.78 -5.44 12.85
C GLN A 42 1.89 -6.90 12.43
N THR A 43 2.79 -7.62 13.07
CA THR A 43 3.00 -9.06 12.86
C THR A 43 2.76 -9.80 14.16
N GLU A 44 2.04 -10.91 14.09
CA GLU A 44 1.78 -11.82 15.20
C GLU A 44 2.24 -13.23 14.85
N LYS A 45 2.58 -14.02 15.86
CA LYS A 45 2.85 -15.45 15.70
C LYS A 45 1.78 -16.24 16.42
N ILE A 46 1.08 -17.07 15.68
CA ILE A 46 -0.01 -17.90 16.21
C ILE A 46 0.16 -19.30 15.65
N ASP A 47 0.25 -20.27 16.51
CA ASP A 47 0.32 -21.68 16.15
C ASP A 47 1.43 -21.98 15.11
N GLY A 48 2.60 -21.35 15.30
CA GLY A 48 3.75 -21.43 14.39
C GLY A 48 3.64 -20.59 13.12
N CYS A 49 2.47 -20.05 12.79
CA CYS A 49 2.27 -19.17 11.64
C CYS A 49 2.74 -17.75 11.92
N THR A 50 3.38 -17.11 10.95
CA THR A 50 3.73 -15.68 10.98
C THR A 50 2.70 -14.89 10.18
N LEU A 51 1.94 -14.04 10.86
CA LEU A 51 0.73 -13.38 10.35
C LEU A 51 0.91 -11.86 10.38
N ASP A 52 0.85 -11.22 9.22
CA ASP A 52 0.79 -9.76 9.13
C ASP A 52 -0.68 -9.30 9.13
N ALA A 53 -1.05 -8.51 10.12
CA ALA A 53 -2.40 -7.96 10.27
C ALA A 53 -2.68 -6.80 9.31
N GLY A 54 -1.64 -6.01 8.99
CA GLY A 54 -1.67 -4.93 8.01
C GLY A 54 -1.05 -5.34 6.66
N PRO A 55 -0.16 -4.54 6.06
CA PRO A 55 0.57 -4.94 4.85
C PRO A 55 1.44 -6.18 5.14
N ASP A 56 1.39 -7.17 4.24
CA ASP A 56 2.15 -8.42 4.36
C ASP A 56 3.44 -8.42 3.52
N SER A 57 3.54 -7.51 2.57
CA SER A 57 4.62 -7.44 1.59
C SER A 57 4.63 -6.09 0.88
N PHE A 58 5.69 -5.85 0.10
CA PHE A 58 5.81 -4.68 -0.76
C PHE A 58 6.35 -5.06 -2.14
N LEU A 59 6.17 -4.18 -3.12
CA LEU A 59 6.68 -4.37 -4.48
C LEU A 59 8.21 -4.28 -4.50
N SER A 60 8.88 -5.31 -4.98
CA SER A 60 10.35 -5.42 -5.04
C SER A 60 11.01 -4.36 -5.91
N ILE A 61 10.27 -3.81 -6.89
CA ILE A 61 10.77 -2.77 -7.79
C ILE A 61 11.00 -1.42 -7.09
N LYS A 62 10.42 -1.20 -5.91
CA LYS A 62 10.59 0.03 -5.13
C LYS A 62 11.72 -0.13 -4.11
N PRO A 63 12.88 0.53 -4.27
CA PRO A 63 14.11 0.17 -3.55
C PRO A 63 14.13 0.59 -2.08
N ALA A 64 13.37 1.62 -1.67
CA ALA A 64 13.52 2.25 -0.36
C ALA A 64 13.34 1.28 0.83
N ALA A 65 12.44 0.30 0.73
CA ALA A 65 12.26 -0.69 1.79
C ALA A 65 13.45 -1.66 1.87
N LEU A 66 13.95 -2.13 0.71
CA LEU A 66 15.13 -3.00 0.66
C LEU A 66 16.39 -2.27 1.11
N GLU A 67 16.53 -0.98 0.83
CA GLU A 67 17.60 -0.14 1.34
C GLU A 67 17.57 -0.06 2.87
N LEU A 68 16.40 0.24 3.44
CA LEU A 68 16.24 0.29 4.90
C LEU A 68 16.53 -1.06 5.55
N ILE A 69 15.99 -2.15 4.98
CA ILE A 69 16.23 -3.52 5.46
C ILE A 69 17.73 -3.86 5.46
N ARG A 70 18.45 -3.48 4.41
CA ARG A 70 19.92 -3.66 4.31
C ARG A 70 20.64 -2.82 5.35
N ASP A 71 20.27 -1.56 5.51
CA ASP A 71 20.84 -0.65 6.51
C ASP A 71 20.64 -1.17 7.95
N LEU A 72 19.56 -1.92 8.19
CA LEU A 72 19.26 -2.55 9.48
C LEU A 72 19.93 -3.92 9.68
N GLY A 73 20.70 -4.42 8.70
CA GLY A 73 21.36 -5.71 8.76
C GLY A 73 20.42 -6.92 8.60
N LEU A 74 19.23 -6.73 8.01
CA LEU A 74 18.22 -7.76 7.85
C LEU A 74 18.18 -8.41 6.46
N SER A 75 19.26 -8.29 5.67
CA SER A 75 19.29 -8.79 4.29
C SER A 75 19.07 -10.30 4.17
N ASP A 76 19.52 -11.08 5.13
CA ASP A 76 19.34 -12.55 5.23
C ASP A 76 17.91 -12.96 5.61
N GLN A 77 17.12 -12.01 6.12
CA GLN A 77 15.72 -12.19 6.47
C GLN A 77 14.77 -11.90 5.30
N VAL A 78 15.29 -11.36 4.20
CA VAL A 78 14.48 -11.03 3.02
C VAL A 78 14.04 -12.30 2.31
N ILE A 79 12.76 -12.38 1.99
CA ILE A 79 12.17 -13.43 1.16
C ILE A 79 11.31 -12.83 0.06
N GLY A 80 11.32 -13.48 -1.09
CA GLY A 80 10.45 -13.17 -2.20
C GLY A 80 9.17 -13.99 -2.19
N SER A 81 8.17 -13.53 -2.95
CA SER A 81 6.99 -14.34 -3.24
C SER A 81 7.33 -15.53 -4.13
N ASN A 82 6.59 -16.63 -3.97
CA ASN A 82 6.72 -17.86 -4.78
C ASN A 82 6.13 -17.64 -6.19
N ASP A 83 6.78 -16.80 -7.01
CA ASP A 83 6.22 -16.37 -8.29
C ASP A 83 5.94 -17.50 -9.28
N HIS A 84 6.56 -18.67 -9.12
CA HIS A 84 6.24 -19.89 -9.87
C HIS A 84 4.85 -20.46 -9.54
N LEU A 85 4.30 -20.14 -8.35
CA LEU A 85 2.95 -20.51 -7.92
C LEU A 85 1.95 -19.35 -8.06
N ARG A 86 2.36 -18.22 -8.67
CA ARG A 86 1.57 -17.00 -8.75
C ARG A 86 0.42 -17.11 -9.74
N VAL A 87 -0.64 -17.77 -9.33
CA VAL A 87 -1.94 -17.71 -9.98
C VAL A 87 -2.89 -16.94 -9.09
N THR A 88 -3.46 -15.85 -9.60
CA THR A 88 -4.52 -15.09 -8.92
C THR A 88 -5.81 -15.33 -9.66
N PHE A 89 -6.86 -15.67 -8.93
CA PHE A 89 -8.18 -15.89 -9.50
C PHE A 89 -9.05 -14.63 -9.34
N VAL A 90 -10.04 -14.48 -10.21
CA VAL A 90 -11.08 -13.47 -10.10
C VAL A 90 -12.43 -14.18 -10.11
N ARG A 91 -13.32 -13.84 -9.17
CA ARG A 91 -14.69 -14.35 -9.14
C ARG A 91 -15.45 -13.73 -10.30
N ARG A 92 -16.10 -14.60 -11.11
CA ARG A 92 -17.03 -14.18 -12.18
C ARG A 92 -18.16 -15.19 -12.31
N HIS A 93 -19.39 -14.71 -12.19
CA HIS A 93 -20.61 -15.55 -12.23
C HIS A 93 -20.51 -16.73 -11.25
N GLY A 94 -20.07 -16.45 -10.03
CA GLY A 94 -19.93 -17.45 -8.96
C GLY A 94 -18.73 -18.40 -9.11
N ARG A 95 -17.90 -18.30 -10.16
CA ARG A 95 -16.75 -19.16 -10.41
C ARG A 95 -15.42 -18.41 -10.26
N LEU A 96 -14.40 -19.11 -9.80
CA LEU A 96 -13.02 -18.59 -9.77
C LEU A 96 -12.35 -18.83 -11.12
N ILE A 97 -12.02 -17.76 -11.82
CA ILE A 97 -11.35 -17.78 -13.13
C ILE A 97 -9.94 -17.23 -12.95
N PRO A 98 -8.88 -17.93 -13.41
CA PRO A 98 -7.52 -17.42 -13.28
C PRO A 98 -7.33 -16.16 -14.13
N LEU A 99 -6.61 -15.18 -13.60
CA LEU A 99 -6.11 -14.06 -14.39
C LEU A 99 -5.24 -14.61 -15.54
N PRO A 100 -5.47 -14.17 -16.77
CA PRO A 100 -4.68 -14.63 -17.90
C PRO A 100 -3.21 -14.27 -17.73
N ASP A 101 -2.33 -15.22 -18.06
CA ASP A 101 -0.89 -14.97 -18.05
C ASP A 101 -0.54 -13.82 -19.00
N GLY A 102 0.54 -13.09 -18.65
CA GLY A 102 0.99 -11.96 -19.46
C GLY A 102 0.19 -10.67 -19.27
N LEU A 103 -0.63 -10.55 -18.23
CA LEU A 103 -1.16 -9.25 -17.83
C LEU A 103 -0.12 -8.48 -17.01
N MET A 104 0.16 -7.25 -17.42
CA MET A 104 0.83 -6.26 -16.58
C MET A 104 -0.24 -5.36 -15.97
N MET A 105 -0.64 -5.67 -14.74
CA MET A 105 -1.89 -5.19 -14.14
C MET A 105 -3.10 -5.55 -15.02
N MET A 106 -3.58 -4.64 -15.87
CA MET A 106 -4.70 -4.85 -16.81
C MET A 106 -4.30 -4.79 -18.29
N VAL A 107 -3.02 -4.53 -18.60
CA VAL A 107 -2.51 -4.41 -19.97
C VAL A 107 -2.03 -5.77 -20.48
N PRO A 108 -2.60 -6.30 -21.57
CA PRO A 108 -2.19 -7.59 -22.12
C PRO A 108 -0.81 -7.49 -22.81
N THR A 109 0.06 -8.45 -22.50
CA THR A 109 1.38 -8.59 -23.14
C THR A 109 1.55 -9.91 -23.88
N LYS A 110 0.56 -10.82 -23.73
CA LYS A 110 0.46 -12.10 -24.45
C LYS A 110 -0.93 -12.25 -25.06
N ILE A 111 -1.02 -12.65 -26.31
CA ILE A 111 -2.28 -12.74 -27.07
C ILE A 111 -3.07 -13.99 -26.68
N MET A 112 -2.45 -15.17 -26.71
CA MET A 112 -3.17 -16.45 -26.51
C MET A 112 -3.90 -16.54 -25.17
N PRO A 113 -3.28 -16.24 -24.01
CA PRO A 113 -3.98 -16.25 -22.73
C PRO A 113 -5.16 -15.27 -22.67
N LEU A 114 -5.06 -14.13 -23.39
CA LEU A 114 -6.14 -13.15 -23.47
C LEU A 114 -7.33 -13.69 -24.31
N VAL A 115 -7.04 -14.35 -25.42
CA VAL A 115 -8.07 -14.91 -26.31
C VAL A 115 -8.83 -16.05 -25.64
N THR A 116 -8.13 -16.93 -24.93
CA THR A 116 -8.69 -18.14 -24.32
C THR A 116 -9.40 -17.91 -22.99
N THR A 117 -9.08 -16.83 -22.25
CA THR A 117 -9.72 -16.59 -20.94
C THR A 117 -11.21 -16.37 -21.04
N PRO A 118 -12.04 -17.00 -20.17
CA PRO A 118 -13.45 -16.67 -20.04
C PRO A 118 -13.71 -15.45 -19.13
N LEU A 119 -12.64 -14.83 -18.58
CA LEU A 119 -12.76 -13.70 -17.63
C LEU A 119 -13.33 -12.44 -18.27
N ILE A 120 -13.14 -12.25 -19.57
CA ILE A 120 -13.68 -11.12 -20.34
C ILE A 120 -14.31 -11.60 -21.65
N GLY A 121 -15.36 -10.91 -22.08
CA GLY A 121 -16.13 -11.25 -23.28
C GLY A 121 -15.38 -10.90 -24.58
N TRP A 122 -15.86 -11.45 -25.70
CA TRP A 122 -15.25 -11.23 -27.01
C TRP A 122 -15.25 -9.76 -27.44
N GLY A 123 -16.30 -8.98 -27.10
CA GLY A 123 -16.34 -7.54 -27.39
C GLY A 123 -15.18 -6.78 -26.76
N THR A 124 -14.85 -7.11 -25.51
CA THR A 124 -13.69 -6.53 -24.79
C THR A 124 -12.37 -6.98 -25.40
N LYS A 125 -12.23 -8.25 -25.79
CA LYS A 125 -11.02 -8.78 -26.46
C LYS A 125 -10.76 -8.07 -27.78
N ILE A 126 -11.81 -7.88 -28.60
CA ILE A 126 -11.71 -7.12 -29.87
C ILE A 126 -11.30 -5.67 -29.60
N ARG A 127 -11.91 -5.02 -28.60
CA ARG A 127 -11.57 -3.65 -28.22
C ARG A 127 -10.12 -3.52 -27.76
N MET A 128 -9.62 -4.50 -26.98
CA MET A 128 -8.20 -4.57 -26.60
C MET A 128 -7.28 -4.72 -27.81
N GLY A 129 -7.69 -5.46 -28.83
CA GLY A 129 -6.97 -5.56 -30.10
C GLY A 129 -6.96 -4.23 -30.87
N LEU A 130 -8.12 -3.56 -30.99
CA LEU A 130 -8.24 -2.26 -31.67
C LEU A 130 -7.49 -1.13 -30.92
N GLU A 131 -7.29 -1.27 -29.63
CA GLU A 131 -6.52 -0.33 -28.82
C GLU A 131 -5.08 -0.16 -29.34
N LEU A 132 -4.50 -1.19 -29.94
CA LEU A 132 -3.18 -1.10 -30.60
C LEU A 132 -3.10 -0.04 -31.71
N LEU A 133 -4.21 0.33 -32.30
CA LEU A 133 -4.28 1.33 -33.39
C LEU A 133 -4.45 2.77 -32.87
N ARG A 134 -4.62 2.97 -31.56
CA ARG A 134 -4.79 4.32 -30.98
C ARG A 134 -3.57 5.20 -31.24
N ARG A 135 -3.84 6.44 -31.63
CA ARG A 135 -2.80 7.48 -31.83
C ARG A 135 -2.51 8.19 -30.49
N PRO A 136 -1.29 8.72 -30.32
CA PRO A 136 -0.98 9.59 -29.18
C PRO A 136 -1.97 10.75 -29.08
N ALA A 137 -2.50 10.98 -27.87
CA ALA A 137 -3.48 12.04 -27.62
C ALA A 137 -2.84 13.34 -27.08
N GLY A 138 -1.51 13.36 -26.88
CA GLY A 138 -0.82 14.46 -26.21
C GLY A 138 -1.01 14.41 -24.68
N ASN A 139 -0.98 15.57 -24.04
CA ASN A 139 -1.18 15.65 -22.58
C ASN A 139 -2.65 15.40 -22.22
N LEU A 140 -2.92 14.21 -21.71
CA LEU A 140 -4.23 13.87 -21.18
C LEU A 140 -4.50 14.63 -19.87
N PRO A 141 -5.70 15.21 -19.69
CA PRO A 141 -6.09 15.79 -18.41
C PRO A 141 -6.22 14.67 -17.36
N ASP A 142 -6.15 15.06 -16.07
CA ASP A 142 -6.45 14.12 -15.00
C ASP A 142 -7.92 13.71 -15.06
N GLN A 143 -8.15 12.40 -14.93
CA GLN A 143 -9.46 11.77 -14.97
C GLN A 143 -9.47 10.55 -14.07
N SER A 144 -10.63 9.94 -13.86
CA SER A 144 -10.72 8.73 -13.07
C SER A 144 -10.05 7.54 -13.78
N VAL A 145 -9.52 6.60 -12.99
CA VAL A 145 -9.00 5.33 -13.52
C VAL A 145 -10.07 4.60 -14.34
N SER A 146 -11.33 4.64 -13.88
CA SER A 146 -12.45 4.01 -14.59
C SER A 146 -12.66 4.61 -15.98
N GLU A 147 -12.68 5.94 -16.12
CA GLU A 147 -12.82 6.62 -17.42
C GLU A 147 -11.63 6.32 -18.34
N PHE A 148 -10.42 6.41 -17.79
CA PHE A 148 -9.21 6.12 -18.54
C PHE A 148 -9.17 4.70 -19.07
N ILE A 149 -9.39 3.69 -18.22
CA ILE A 149 -9.36 2.28 -18.63
C ILE A 149 -10.56 1.96 -19.55
N THR A 150 -11.75 2.51 -19.27
CA THR A 150 -12.91 2.34 -20.15
C THR A 150 -12.63 2.88 -21.54
N SER A 151 -11.97 4.03 -21.65
CA SER A 151 -11.61 4.60 -22.95
C SER A 151 -10.68 3.69 -23.76
N HIS A 152 -9.71 3.02 -23.10
CA HIS A 152 -8.75 2.11 -23.75
C HIS A 152 -9.34 0.72 -24.01
N TYR A 153 -9.87 0.06 -22.97
CA TYR A 153 -10.18 -1.36 -23.01
C TYR A 153 -11.65 -1.72 -22.79
N GLY A 154 -12.48 -0.74 -22.42
CA GLY A 154 -13.90 -0.94 -22.16
C GLY A 154 -14.21 -1.20 -20.68
N ARG A 155 -15.51 -1.08 -20.36
CA ARG A 155 -16.03 -1.13 -18.98
C ARG A 155 -15.76 -2.48 -18.29
N GLU A 156 -15.90 -3.59 -19.01
CA GLU A 156 -15.70 -4.93 -18.47
C GLU A 156 -14.25 -5.12 -17.95
N THR A 157 -13.26 -4.45 -18.56
CA THR A 157 -11.87 -4.43 -18.06
C THR A 157 -11.78 -3.70 -16.73
N VAL A 158 -12.56 -2.63 -16.55
CA VAL A 158 -12.64 -1.97 -15.23
C VAL A 158 -13.23 -2.93 -14.21
N ASP A 159 -14.34 -3.55 -14.53
CA ASP A 159 -15.13 -4.34 -13.59
C ASP A 159 -14.41 -5.62 -13.13
N TYR A 160 -13.70 -6.32 -14.01
CA TYR A 160 -13.07 -7.60 -13.70
C TYR A 160 -11.55 -7.59 -13.57
N LEU A 161 -10.86 -6.52 -13.98
CA LEU A 161 -9.40 -6.41 -13.85
C LEU A 161 -8.98 -5.21 -13.01
N ALA A 162 -9.38 -3.97 -13.37
CA ALA A 162 -8.89 -2.78 -12.69
C ALA A 162 -9.46 -2.64 -11.27
N GLU A 163 -10.78 -2.77 -11.11
CA GLU A 163 -11.45 -2.61 -9.81
C GLU A 163 -10.93 -3.63 -8.78
N PRO A 164 -10.93 -4.95 -9.03
CA PRO A 164 -10.49 -5.90 -8.02
C PRO A 164 -9.01 -5.75 -7.65
N LEU A 165 -8.14 -5.38 -8.60
CA LEU A 165 -6.73 -5.13 -8.33
C LEU A 165 -6.52 -3.85 -7.50
N LEU A 166 -7.19 -2.76 -7.86
CA LEU A 166 -7.03 -1.47 -7.18
C LEU A 166 -7.73 -1.45 -5.82
N SER A 167 -8.87 -2.13 -5.69
CA SER A 167 -9.55 -2.27 -4.39
C SER A 167 -8.68 -3.02 -3.38
N GLY A 168 -7.92 -4.03 -3.81
CA GLY A 168 -6.95 -4.74 -2.97
C GLY A 168 -5.77 -3.88 -2.53
N ILE A 169 -5.38 -2.85 -3.31
CA ILE A 169 -4.24 -1.98 -3.03
C ILE A 169 -4.67 -0.71 -2.28
N TYR A 170 -5.72 -0.04 -2.75
CA TYR A 170 -6.17 1.26 -2.26
C TYR A 170 -7.42 1.18 -1.39
N GLY A 171 -8.17 0.08 -1.42
CA GLY A 171 -9.52 0.02 -0.85
C GLY A 171 -10.45 1.08 -1.48
N GLY A 172 -10.12 1.56 -2.69
CA GLY A 172 -10.74 2.70 -3.36
C GLY A 172 -11.64 2.31 -4.51
N ASP A 173 -12.42 3.30 -4.99
CA ASP A 173 -13.27 3.19 -6.16
C ASP A 173 -12.53 3.72 -7.40
N PRO A 174 -12.27 2.90 -8.46
CA PRO A 174 -11.66 3.36 -9.70
C PRO A 174 -12.39 4.54 -10.37
N GLY A 175 -13.69 4.72 -10.08
CA GLY A 175 -14.47 5.86 -10.54
C GLY A 175 -14.11 7.20 -9.90
N GLN A 176 -13.40 7.17 -8.77
CA GLN A 176 -12.98 8.36 -8.02
C GLN A 176 -11.45 8.55 -8.04
N LEU A 177 -10.69 7.46 -8.16
CA LEU A 177 -9.24 7.50 -8.13
C LEU A 177 -8.65 8.18 -9.38
N SER A 178 -7.76 9.15 -9.18
CA SER A 178 -7.00 9.84 -10.22
C SER A 178 -6.06 8.90 -10.96
N VAL A 179 -6.16 8.82 -12.27
CA VAL A 179 -5.24 8.02 -13.08
C VAL A 179 -3.81 8.54 -13.02
N THR A 180 -3.62 9.87 -12.97
CA THR A 180 -2.29 10.49 -12.89
C THR A 180 -1.59 10.22 -11.57
N SER A 181 -2.35 10.09 -10.49
CA SER A 181 -1.80 9.82 -9.15
C SER A 181 -1.60 8.33 -8.87
N VAL A 182 -2.48 7.46 -9.40
CA VAL A 182 -2.49 6.02 -9.11
C VAL A 182 -1.72 5.21 -10.16
N LEU A 183 -1.83 5.59 -11.44
CA LEU A 183 -1.24 4.90 -12.59
C LEU A 183 -0.42 5.87 -13.49
N PRO A 184 0.50 6.68 -12.95
CA PRO A 184 1.21 7.72 -13.72
C PRO A 184 1.92 7.15 -14.94
N ARG A 185 2.51 5.95 -14.81
CA ARG A 185 3.19 5.29 -15.92
C ARG A 185 2.24 4.96 -17.09
N PHE A 186 0.99 4.64 -16.83
CA PHE A 186 0.03 4.36 -17.90
C PHE A 186 -0.35 5.65 -18.63
N VAL A 187 -0.46 6.76 -17.90
CA VAL A 187 -0.66 8.08 -18.51
C VAL A 187 0.52 8.47 -19.41
N GLU A 188 1.75 8.27 -18.96
CA GLU A 188 2.96 8.49 -19.76
C GLU A 188 2.96 7.63 -21.03
N LEU A 189 2.61 6.34 -20.91
CA LEU A 189 2.53 5.44 -22.06
C LEU A 189 1.43 5.88 -23.05
N ALA A 190 0.25 6.27 -22.55
CA ALA A 190 -0.84 6.76 -23.39
C ALA A 190 -0.45 8.06 -24.11
N ASN A 191 0.18 9.00 -23.43
CA ASN A 191 0.65 10.25 -24.02
C ASN A 191 1.70 10.00 -25.12
N ARG A 192 2.65 9.09 -24.86
CA ARG A 192 3.76 8.82 -25.78
C ARG A 192 3.40 7.92 -26.95
N TYR A 193 2.64 6.86 -26.70
CA TYR A 193 2.35 5.82 -27.68
C TYR A 193 0.90 5.80 -28.17
N GLY A 194 -0.01 6.48 -27.46
CA GLY A 194 -1.46 6.39 -27.68
C GLY A 194 -2.08 5.11 -27.17
N SER A 195 -1.42 3.99 -27.40
CA SER A 195 -1.81 2.65 -26.97
C SER A 195 -1.01 2.22 -25.73
N LEU A 196 -1.69 1.80 -24.68
CA LEU A 196 -1.07 1.22 -23.49
C LEU A 196 -0.35 -0.09 -23.82
N THR A 197 -1.00 -0.94 -24.60
CA THR A 197 -0.45 -2.24 -25.00
C THR A 197 0.83 -2.05 -25.82
N ARG A 198 0.82 -1.17 -26.82
CA ARG A 198 2.00 -0.87 -27.63
C ARG A 198 3.11 -0.23 -26.80
N GLY A 199 2.77 0.68 -25.90
CA GLY A 199 3.72 1.30 -24.98
C GLY A 199 4.42 0.29 -24.06
N VAL A 200 3.66 -0.60 -23.42
CA VAL A 200 4.20 -1.65 -22.57
C VAL A 200 5.11 -2.60 -23.35
N LEU A 201 4.71 -3.01 -24.54
CA LEU A 201 5.52 -3.90 -25.39
C LEU A 201 6.83 -3.23 -25.83
N ALA A 202 6.77 -1.94 -26.22
CA ALA A 202 7.94 -1.16 -26.59
C ALA A 202 8.95 -1.02 -25.44
N GLU A 203 8.45 -0.73 -24.22
CA GLU A 203 9.30 -0.64 -23.04
C GLU A 203 9.93 -1.98 -22.65
N ARG A 204 9.18 -3.08 -22.75
CA ARG A 204 9.72 -4.43 -22.53
C ARG A 204 10.82 -4.77 -23.53
N ALA A 205 10.61 -4.46 -24.82
CA ALA A 205 11.62 -4.68 -25.85
C ALA A 205 12.91 -3.87 -25.60
N LYS A 206 12.75 -2.60 -25.17
CA LYS A 206 13.89 -1.74 -24.79
C LYS A 206 14.63 -2.29 -23.57
N ALA A 207 13.90 -2.73 -22.53
CA ALA A 207 14.49 -3.33 -21.33
C ALA A 207 15.23 -4.63 -21.65
N ALA A 208 14.72 -5.46 -22.55
CA ALA A 208 15.39 -6.69 -23.02
C ALA A 208 16.71 -6.38 -23.74
N LYS A 209 16.72 -5.38 -24.63
CA LYS A 209 17.94 -4.93 -25.32
C LYS A 209 19.01 -4.41 -24.34
N ASN A 210 18.61 -3.65 -23.33
CA ASN A 210 19.54 -3.08 -22.36
C ASN A 210 20.14 -4.14 -21.40
N ARG A 211 19.54 -5.31 -21.29
CA ARG A 211 20.07 -6.42 -20.44
C ARG A 211 21.20 -7.23 -21.09
N GLY A 212 21.53 -6.98 -22.34
CA GLY A 212 22.72 -7.56 -23.00
C GLY A 212 22.82 -9.08 -22.96
N GLY A 213 21.70 -9.81 -22.96
CA GLY A 213 21.69 -11.28 -22.96
C GLY A 213 21.98 -11.95 -21.60
N ALA A 214 22.23 -11.20 -20.53
CA ALA A 214 22.37 -11.78 -19.20
C ALA A 214 21.02 -12.36 -18.72
N VAL A 215 20.95 -13.67 -18.58
CA VAL A 215 19.80 -14.39 -18.00
C VAL A 215 19.84 -14.19 -16.49
N SER A 216 19.45 -13.01 -16.01
CA SER A 216 19.18 -12.84 -14.60
C SER A 216 17.71 -13.15 -14.33
N THR A 217 17.46 -14.05 -13.41
CA THR A 217 16.10 -14.30 -12.91
C THR A 217 15.51 -12.97 -12.45
N PRO A 218 14.34 -12.56 -12.97
CA PRO A 218 13.73 -11.32 -12.53
C PRO A 218 13.47 -11.38 -11.01
N PRO A 219 13.61 -10.25 -10.29
CA PRO A 219 13.29 -10.23 -8.87
C PRO A 219 11.81 -10.62 -8.66
N PRO A 220 11.50 -11.27 -7.53
CA PRO A 220 10.12 -11.63 -7.21
C PRO A 220 9.24 -10.38 -7.21
N LEU A 221 7.96 -10.53 -7.54
CA LEU A 221 7.03 -9.40 -7.61
C LEU A 221 6.88 -8.73 -6.24
N PHE A 222 6.72 -9.56 -5.20
CA PHE A 222 6.58 -9.11 -3.82
C PHE A 222 7.76 -9.56 -2.98
N THR A 223 8.13 -8.70 -2.04
CA THR A 223 9.18 -8.98 -1.05
C THR A 223 8.62 -8.75 0.35
N THR A 224 9.09 -9.54 1.29
CA THR A 224 8.79 -9.41 2.74
C THR A 224 9.96 -9.93 3.57
N LEU A 225 9.78 -10.01 4.89
CA LEU A 225 10.77 -10.58 5.82
C LEU A 225 10.26 -11.92 6.37
N LYS A 226 11.15 -12.85 6.68
CA LYS A 226 10.81 -14.16 7.27
C LYS A 226 9.96 -14.03 8.52
N GLY A 227 10.33 -13.11 9.41
CA GLY A 227 9.62 -12.83 10.66
C GLY A 227 8.46 -11.85 10.56
N GLY A 228 7.98 -11.50 9.35
CA GLY A 228 6.93 -10.50 9.13
C GLY A 228 7.49 -9.08 8.95
N LEU A 229 6.67 -8.18 8.44
CA LEU A 229 7.09 -6.77 8.30
C LEU A 229 7.30 -6.08 9.65
N GLY A 230 6.71 -6.60 10.74
CA GLY A 230 6.97 -6.15 12.11
C GLY A 230 8.44 -6.24 12.48
N GLN A 231 9.18 -7.23 11.96
CA GLN A 231 10.62 -7.38 12.19
C GLN A 231 11.41 -6.12 11.77
N MET A 232 10.99 -5.45 10.70
CA MET A 232 11.60 -4.17 10.29
C MET A 232 11.29 -3.05 11.29
N VAL A 233 10.06 -2.99 11.81
CA VAL A 233 9.66 -2.02 12.84
C VAL A 233 10.48 -2.20 14.11
N ASP A 234 10.63 -3.44 14.57
CA ASP A 234 11.41 -3.78 15.77
C ASP A 234 12.89 -3.40 15.59
N ALA A 235 13.47 -3.71 14.44
CA ALA A 235 14.86 -3.39 14.12
C ALA A 235 15.11 -1.86 14.06
N VAL A 236 14.16 -1.10 13.48
CA VAL A 236 14.23 0.38 13.54
C VAL A 236 14.16 0.86 14.98
N GLY A 237 13.21 0.34 15.78
CA GLY A 237 13.08 0.69 17.20
C GLY A 237 14.36 0.46 18.00
N LEU A 238 15.05 -0.65 17.74
CA LEU A 238 16.36 -0.95 18.34
C LEU A 238 17.44 0.03 17.86
N ALA A 239 17.51 0.33 16.58
CA ALA A 239 18.53 1.19 15.98
C ALA A 239 18.45 2.65 16.43
N ILE A 240 17.25 3.14 16.79
CA ILE A 240 17.03 4.51 17.26
C ILE A 240 17.11 4.64 18.80
N ARG A 241 17.26 3.53 19.54
CA ARG A 241 17.33 3.55 21.00
C ARG A 241 18.51 4.41 21.49
N GLY A 242 18.22 5.32 22.42
CA GLY A 242 19.21 6.28 22.95
C GLY A 242 19.56 7.44 22.00
N LYS A 243 19.05 7.42 20.75
CA LYS A 243 19.22 8.50 19.77
C LYS A 243 17.92 9.27 19.50
N ALA A 244 16.78 8.61 19.59
CA ALA A 244 15.46 9.25 19.55
C ALA A 244 14.83 9.14 20.95
N GLN A 245 14.28 10.26 21.45
CA GLN A 245 13.42 10.26 22.61
C GLN A 245 12.02 9.88 22.18
N MET A 246 11.60 8.67 22.53
CA MET A 246 10.25 8.20 22.25
C MET A 246 9.29 8.60 23.37
N MET A 247 8.16 9.20 22.99
CA MET A 247 7.12 9.61 23.92
C MET A 247 5.77 9.06 23.46
N GLN A 248 5.12 8.31 24.34
CA GLN A 248 3.71 7.93 24.12
C GLN A 248 2.86 9.15 24.48
N ALA A 249 2.58 9.97 23.48
CA ALA A 249 1.81 11.18 23.64
C ALA A 249 1.09 11.57 22.36
N ARG A 250 -0.07 12.21 22.51
CA ARG A 250 -0.83 12.80 21.41
C ARG A 250 -0.44 14.27 21.25
N ALA A 251 -0.08 14.65 20.03
CA ALA A 251 0.08 16.04 19.66
C ALA A 251 -1.33 16.67 19.48
N ASP A 252 -1.58 17.81 20.12
CA ASP A 252 -2.87 18.47 20.12
C ASP A 252 -2.88 19.77 19.30
N ARG A 253 -1.74 20.45 19.23
CA ARG A 253 -1.60 21.73 18.55
C ARG A 253 -0.15 21.97 18.13
N VAL A 254 0.03 22.67 17.02
CA VAL A 254 1.33 23.13 16.53
C VAL A 254 1.30 24.66 16.44
N GLU A 255 2.36 25.28 16.92
CA GLU A 255 2.60 26.72 16.79
C GLU A 255 4.03 26.93 16.30
N ARG A 256 4.28 28.11 15.74
CA ARG A 256 5.63 28.57 15.40
C ARG A 256 5.98 29.81 16.20
N LYS A 257 7.15 29.78 16.84
CA LYS A 257 7.69 30.93 17.59
C LYS A 257 9.08 31.26 17.05
N GLY A 258 9.16 32.29 16.21
CA GLY A 258 10.39 32.58 15.47
C GLY A 258 10.74 31.46 14.48
N ALA A 259 11.92 30.90 14.61
CA ALA A 259 12.39 29.78 13.79
C ALA A 259 11.98 28.39 14.34
N GLU A 260 11.43 28.31 15.55
CA GLU A 260 11.15 27.05 16.24
C GLU A 260 9.68 26.65 16.13
N PHE A 261 9.46 25.34 16.06
CA PHE A 261 8.12 24.73 16.19
C PHE A 261 7.87 24.40 17.67
N ARG A 262 6.65 24.63 18.09
CA ARG A 262 6.14 24.20 19.38
C ARG A 262 4.98 23.25 19.17
N VAL A 263 5.07 22.07 19.75
CA VAL A 263 4.04 21.02 19.70
C VAL A 263 3.47 20.83 21.09
N ARG A 264 2.16 21.01 21.23
CA ARG A 264 1.47 20.80 22.51
C ARG A 264 1.14 19.33 22.69
N ILE A 265 1.47 18.81 23.88
CA ILE A 265 1.15 17.45 24.32
C ILE A 265 0.53 17.54 25.73
N GLY A 266 -0.76 17.20 25.85
CA GLY A 266 -1.47 17.42 27.10
C GLY A 266 -1.44 18.91 27.52
N GLY A 267 -0.82 19.21 28.66
CA GLY A 267 -0.61 20.59 29.15
C GLY A 267 0.69 21.25 28.73
N ASP A 268 1.67 20.48 28.27
CA ASP A 268 3.06 20.90 28.05
C ASP A 268 3.37 21.23 26.59
N TRP A 269 4.46 21.98 26.39
CA TRP A 269 4.97 22.33 25.08
C TRP A 269 6.35 21.73 24.84
N LEU A 270 6.48 20.98 23.74
CA LEU A 270 7.78 20.59 23.21
C LEU A 270 8.24 21.61 22.17
N THR A 271 9.52 21.96 22.19
CA THR A 271 10.12 22.86 21.21
C THR A 271 11.13 22.12 20.37
N GLY A 272 11.10 22.35 19.06
CA GLY A 272 12.04 21.75 18.10
C GLY A 272 12.33 22.66 16.94
N SER A 273 13.48 22.49 16.31
CA SER A 273 13.92 23.28 15.16
C SER A 273 13.18 22.92 13.87
N SER A 274 12.71 21.70 13.78
CA SER A 274 11.97 21.18 12.62
C SER A 274 10.84 20.28 13.10
N LEU A 275 9.79 20.17 12.26
CA LEU A 275 8.63 19.36 12.53
C LEU A 275 8.34 18.44 11.35
N VAL A 276 8.24 17.13 11.61
CA VAL A 276 7.78 16.14 10.64
C VAL A 276 6.44 15.59 11.09
N LEU A 277 5.39 15.82 10.31
CA LEU A 277 4.10 15.21 10.53
C LEU A 277 4.02 13.91 9.71
N ALA A 278 4.17 12.80 10.40
CA ALA A 278 4.13 11.45 9.85
C ALA A 278 2.85 10.70 10.27
N CYS A 279 1.81 11.46 10.60
CA CYS A 279 0.45 11.00 10.89
C CYS A 279 -0.46 11.11 9.66
N GLU A 280 -1.70 10.65 9.79
CA GLU A 280 -2.72 10.77 8.75
C GLU A 280 -2.98 12.25 8.41
N ALA A 281 -3.29 12.53 7.13
CA ALA A 281 -3.47 13.92 6.65
C ALA A 281 -4.54 14.69 7.41
N HIS A 282 -5.65 14.06 7.80
CA HIS A 282 -6.70 14.69 8.59
C HIS A 282 -6.22 15.04 10.02
N SER A 283 -5.28 14.30 10.59
CA SER A 283 -4.63 14.62 11.86
C SER A 283 -3.65 15.77 11.70
N ALA A 284 -2.84 15.76 10.65
CA ALA A 284 -1.95 16.85 10.28
C ALA A 284 -2.71 18.15 10.03
N ALA A 285 -3.89 18.09 9.38
CA ALA A 285 -4.77 19.23 9.15
C ALA A 285 -5.17 19.90 10.46
N LYS A 286 -5.60 19.12 11.45
CA LYS A 286 -5.99 19.64 12.77
C LYS A 286 -4.82 20.32 13.47
N LEU A 287 -3.62 19.73 13.39
CA LEU A 287 -2.42 20.30 14.02
C LEU A 287 -1.97 21.60 13.38
N LEU A 288 -2.13 21.76 12.07
CA LEU A 288 -1.68 22.91 11.31
C LEU A 288 -2.72 24.02 11.15
N ALA A 289 -3.96 23.84 11.60
CA ALA A 289 -5.06 24.79 11.40
C ALA A 289 -4.74 26.20 11.94
N GLY A 290 -4.01 26.30 13.03
CA GLY A 290 -3.57 27.58 13.60
C GLY A 290 -2.30 28.15 12.96
N LEU A 291 -1.59 27.38 12.14
CA LEU A 291 -0.34 27.80 11.49
C LEU A 291 -0.57 28.26 10.04
N ASP A 292 -1.31 27.48 9.27
CA ASP A 292 -1.74 27.79 7.90
C ASP A 292 -3.11 27.14 7.64
N ALA A 293 -4.15 27.94 7.68
CA ALA A 293 -5.53 27.47 7.50
C ALA A 293 -5.75 26.81 6.13
N ARG A 294 -5.16 27.38 5.06
CA ARG A 294 -5.32 26.82 3.71
C ARG A 294 -4.58 25.48 3.54
N LEU A 295 -3.39 25.34 4.14
CA LEU A 295 -2.70 24.04 4.17
C LEU A 295 -3.53 22.99 4.93
N ALA A 296 -4.13 23.38 6.05
CA ALA A 296 -5.01 22.52 6.82
C ALA A 296 -6.26 22.09 6.03
N GLU A 297 -6.91 23.01 5.30
CA GLU A 297 -8.02 22.69 4.40
C GLU A 297 -7.62 21.66 3.34
N LEU A 298 -6.49 21.89 2.64
CA LEU A 298 -6.00 20.98 1.62
C LEU A 298 -5.73 19.58 2.19
N LEU A 299 -5.11 19.47 3.36
CA LEU A 299 -4.85 18.20 4.03
C LEU A 299 -6.15 17.51 4.46
N ALA A 300 -7.17 18.27 4.87
CA ALA A 300 -8.49 17.74 5.25
C ALA A 300 -9.26 17.17 4.04
N THR A 301 -8.95 17.59 2.80
CA THR A 301 -9.58 17.01 1.58
C THR A 301 -9.12 15.60 1.27
N VAL A 302 -8.02 15.12 1.87
CA VAL A 302 -7.54 13.77 1.63
C VAL A 302 -8.47 12.78 2.31
N ALA A 303 -9.28 12.10 1.51
CA ALA A 303 -10.17 11.05 1.97
C ALA A 303 -9.38 9.79 2.35
N TYR A 304 -9.95 9.01 3.26
CA TYR A 304 -9.39 7.71 3.67
C TYR A 304 -10.47 6.65 3.66
N SER A 305 -10.15 5.48 3.15
CA SER A 305 -10.96 4.29 3.38
C SER A 305 -10.49 3.53 4.61
N SER A 306 -11.40 2.78 5.18
CA SER A 306 -11.12 1.85 6.28
C SER A 306 -10.95 0.44 5.73
N ALA A 307 -10.09 -0.36 6.34
CA ALA A 307 -9.87 -1.74 5.95
C ALA A 307 -9.97 -2.68 7.15
N MET A 308 -10.35 -3.90 6.88
CA MET A 308 -10.33 -5.00 7.85
C MET A 308 -9.58 -6.18 7.26
N THR A 309 -8.74 -6.80 8.06
CA THR A 309 -8.08 -8.06 7.72
C THR A 309 -8.60 -9.15 8.65
N VAL A 310 -9.11 -10.23 8.08
CA VAL A 310 -9.49 -11.44 8.80
C VAL A 310 -8.55 -12.56 8.38
N VAL A 311 -7.83 -13.11 9.34
CA VAL A 311 -6.96 -14.27 9.13
C VAL A 311 -7.65 -15.50 9.69
N LEU A 312 -7.73 -16.55 8.89
CA LEU A 312 -8.30 -17.85 9.26
C LEU A 312 -7.21 -18.92 9.10
N GLY A 313 -6.91 -19.65 10.18
CA GLY A 313 -5.96 -20.76 10.18
C GLY A 313 -6.68 -22.11 10.24
N PHE A 314 -6.23 -23.07 9.43
CA PHE A 314 -6.82 -24.38 9.26
C PHE A 314 -5.75 -25.47 9.34
N ASP A 315 -6.15 -26.69 9.63
CA ASP A 315 -5.33 -27.88 9.42
C ASP A 315 -5.42 -28.30 7.93
N ALA A 316 -4.29 -28.59 7.31
CA ALA A 316 -4.26 -28.99 5.90
C ALA A 316 -5.01 -30.32 5.65
N ALA A 317 -5.07 -31.19 6.66
CA ALA A 317 -5.82 -32.44 6.59
C ALA A 317 -7.33 -32.26 6.45
N ASP A 318 -7.87 -31.09 6.83
CA ASP A 318 -9.28 -30.77 6.68
C ASP A 318 -9.65 -30.36 5.24
N PHE A 319 -8.66 -30.27 4.34
CA PHE A 319 -8.86 -29.90 2.93
C PHE A 319 -8.76 -31.14 2.03
N ALA A 320 -9.80 -31.41 1.26
CA ALA A 320 -9.78 -32.47 0.25
C ALA A 320 -8.75 -32.19 -0.84
N THR A 321 -8.52 -30.92 -1.17
CA THR A 321 -7.49 -30.48 -2.12
C THR A 321 -6.89 -29.17 -1.60
N PRO A 322 -5.54 -29.08 -1.51
CA PRO A 322 -4.87 -27.84 -1.11
C PRO A 322 -5.25 -26.67 -2.03
N PRO A 323 -5.37 -25.45 -1.51
CA PRO A 323 -5.66 -24.29 -2.33
C PRO A 323 -4.51 -23.99 -3.30
N VAL A 324 -4.87 -23.64 -4.54
CA VAL A 324 -3.93 -23.35 -5.61
C VAL A 324 -3.73 -21.85 -5.79
N GLY A 325 -2.51 -21.43 -6.09
CA GLY A 325 -2.17 -20.05 -6.41
C GLY A 325 -2.10 -19.15 -5.16
N PHE A 326 -1.99 -17.84 -5.41
CA PHE A 326 -1.85 -16.85 -4.34
C PHE A 326 -3.18 -16.51 -3.67
N GLY A 327 -4.30 -16.81 -4.32
CA GLY A 327 -5.62 -16.49 -3.84
C GLY A 327 -6.52 -15.91 -4.90
N PHE A 328 -7.53 -15.16 -4.47
CA PHE A 328 -8.54 -14.63 -5.39
C PHE A 328 -8.98 -13.22 -5.02
N LEU A 329 -9.50 -12.53 -6.02
CA LEU A 329 -10.11 -11.21 -5.94
C LEU A 329 -11.61 -11.33 -6.22
N VAL A 330 -12.40 -10.52 -5.52
CA VAL A 330 -13.86 -10.48 -5.70
C VAL A 330 -14.23 -9.10 -6.24
N PRO A 331 -14.61 -9.00 -7.53
CA PRO A 331 -15.08 -7.76 -8.13
C PRO A 331 -16.30 -7.20 -7.38
N ARG A 332 -16.45 -5.88 -7.35
CA ARG A 332 -17.54 -5.20 -6.62
C ARG A 332 -18.93 -5.77 -6.91
N GLN A 333 -19.21 -6.13 -8.16
CA GLN A 333 -20.51 -6.68 -8.58
C GLN A 333 -20.75 -8.13 -8.15
N GLU A 334 -19.70 -8.87 -7.78
CA GLU A 334 -19.74 -10.24 -7.27
C GLU A 334 -19.57 -10.32 -5.74
N ARG A 335 -19.27 -9.17 -5.11
CA ARG A 335 -18.86 -9.06 -3.71
C ARG A 335 -20.08 -9.07 -2.79
N ARG A 336 -20.03 -9.90 -1.78
CA ARG A 336 -20.87 -9.75 -0.58
C ARG A 336 -20.12 -8.92 0.46
N ARG A 337 -18.95 -9.40 0.90
CA ARG A 337 -18.04 -8.71 1.84
C ARG A 337 -16.58 -8.87 1.47
N LEU A 338 -16.16 -10.08 1.05
CA LEU A 338 -14.77 -10.36 0.70
C LEU A 338 -14.34 -9.56 -0.53
N MET A 339 -13.30 -8.74 -0.37
CA MET A 339 -12.63 -8.07 -1.47
C MET A 339 -11.57 -8.97 -2.09
N ALA A 340 -10.85 -9.72 -1.24
CA ALA A 340 -9.77 -10.60 -1.65
C ALA A 340 -9.50 -11.66 -0.58
N CYS A 341 -8.94 -12.77 -0.99
CA CYS A 341 -8.34 -13.77 -0.12
C CYS A 341 -6.94 -14.12 -0.63
N THR A 342 -5.97 -14.18 0.28
CA THR A 342 -4.60 -14.62 -0.01
C THR A 342 -4.28 -15.89 0.77
N TRP A 343 -3.77 -16.92 0.09
CA TRP A 343 -3.22 -18.11 0.71
C TRP A 343 -1.78 -17.83 1.13
N VAL A 344 -1.58 -17.55 2.43
CA VAL A 344 -0.32 -17.03 2.95
C VAL A 344 0.84 -17.98 2.71
N GLY A 345 0.64 -19.29 2.97
CA GLY A 345 1.67 -20.32 2.77
C GLY A 345 2.06 -20.53 1.31
N THR A 346 1.12 -20.38 0.38
CA THR A 346 1.41 -20.47 -1.06
C THR A 346 2.20 -19.24 -1.55
N LYS A 347 1.84 -18.06 -1.04
CA LYS A 347 2.55 -16.80 -1.40
C LYS A 347 3.95 -16.75 -0.78
N PHE A 348 4.09 -17.19 0.48
CA PHE A 348 5.34 -17.17 1.26
C PHE A 348 5.46 -18.45 2.10
N SER A 349 6.13 -19.48 1.56
CA SER A 349 6.17 -20.83 2.14
C SER A 349 6.67 -20.89 3.59
N CYS A 350 7.64 -20.05 3.97
CA CYS A 350 8.18 -20.04 5.34
C CYS A 350 7.28 -19.38 6.40
N ARG A 351 6.12 -18.81 6.00
CA ARG A 351 5.20 -18.12 6.91
C ARG A 351 4.19 -19.04 7.59
N VAL A 352 3.95 -20.18 7.00
CA VAL A 352 2.96 -21.18 7.47
C VAL A 352 3.66 -22.53 7.56
N PRO A 353 3.67 -23.18 8.73
CA PRO A 353 4.24 -24.51 8.90
C PRO A 353 3.57 -25.56 8.01
N GLU A 354 4.28 -26.62 7.72
CA GLU A 354 3.72 -27.82 7.08
C GLU A 354 2.52 -28.35 7.88
N GLY A 355 1.52 -28.88 7.19
CA GLY A 355 0.29 -29.35 7.80
C GLY A 355 -0.74 -28.26 8.12
N LYS A 356 -0.45 -26.97 7.81
CA LYS A 356 -1.37 -25.86 8.05
C LYS A 356 -1.67 -25.07 6.78
N ILE A 357 -2.84 -24.45 6.74
CA ILE A 357 -3.28 -23.53 5.69
C ILE A 357 -3.77 -22.25 6.36
N VAL A 358 -3.35 -21.10 5.81
CA VAL A 358 -3.80 -19.80 6.30
C VAL A 358 -4.40 -18.99 5.16
N ALA A 359 -5.66 -18.61 5.34
CA ALA A 359 -6.37 -17.64 4.51
C ALA A 359 -6.31 -16.26 5.14
N ARG A 360 -5.83 -15.27 4.39
CA ARG A 360 -5.86 -13.86 4.77
C ARG A 360 -6.87 -13.13 3.90
N CYS A 361 -7.99 -12.76 4.50
CA CYS A 361 -9.15 -12.14 3.87
C CYS A 361 -9.15 -10.64 4.10
N SER A 362 -9.49 -9.86 3.06
CA SER A 362 -9.58 -8.40 3.11
C SER A 362 -11.03 -7.96 2.92
N LEU A 363 -11.47 -7.02 3.75
CA LEU A 363 -12.83 -6.45 3.77
C LEU A 363 -12.75 -4.93 3.92
N GLY A 364 -13.88 -4.24 3.76
CA GLY A 364 -14.01 -2.80 3.96
C GLY A 364 -13.87 -2.01 2.66
N GLY A 365 -12.90 -1.11 2.60
CA GLY A 365 -12.75 -0.16 1.50
C GLY A 365 -13.77 0.98 1.56
N MET A 366 -13.89 1.74 0.47
CA MET A 366 -14.83 2.87 0.37
C MET A 366 -16.30 2.43 0.36
N SER A 367 -16.59 1.17 -0.02
CA SER A 367 -17.96 0.66 -0.17
C SER A 367 -18.55 0.03 1.08
N ASP A 368 -17.73 -0.38 2.05
CA ASP A 368 -18.19 -1.12 3.25
C ASP A 368 -17.41 -0.70 4.50
N GLY A 369 -17.41 0.61 4.80
CA GLY A 369 -16.78 1.14 6.01
C GLY A 369 -17.46 0.69 7.32
N ASN A 370 -18.73 0.32 7.26
CA ASN A 370 -19.53 -0.09 8.43
C ASN A 370 -19.12 -1.46 8.98
N VAL A 371 -18.47 -2.31 8.18
CA VAL A 371 -17.99 -3.62 8.60
C VAL A 371 -17.08 -3.56 9.83
N LEU A 372 -16.40 -2.42 10.06
CA LEU A 372 -15.53 -2.25 11.22
C LEU A 372 -16.27 -2.22 12.56
N ASN A 373 -17.58 -1.99 12.56
CA ASN A 373 -18.39 -1.88 13.77
C ASN A 373 -19.01 -3.23 14.20
N GLU A 374 -18.86 -4.26 13.37
CA GLU A 374 -19.45 -5.57 13.66
C GLU A 374 -18.58 -6.36 14.65
N PRO A 375 -19.19 -7.21 15.51
CA PRO A 375 -18.46 -8.10 16.41
C PRO A 375 -17.57 -9.09 15.68
N ASP A 376 -16.44 -9.47 16.26
CA ASP A 376 -15.46 -10.37 15.65
C ASP A 376 -16.08 -11.71 15.24
N ASP A 377 -16.88 -12.34 16.12
CA ASP A 377 -17.49 -13.64 15.85
C ASP A 377 -18.45 -13.59 14.63
N ALA A 378 -19.22 -12.51 14.51
CA ALA A 378 -20.12 -12.31 13.36
C ALA A 378 -19.33 -12.13 12.05
N ILE A 379 -18.24 -11.37 12.09
CA ILE A 379 -17.34 -11.18 10.95
C ILE A 379 -16.69 -12.49 10.55
N VAL A 380 -16.12 -13.24 11.50
CA VAL A 380 -15.47 -14.53 11.25
C VAL A 380 -16.45 -15.54 10.66
N ALA A 381 -17.67 -15.62 11.21
CA ALA A 381 -18.71 -16.49 10.66
C ALA A 381 -19.09 -16.12 9.22
N SER A 382 -19.30 -14.83 8.96
CA SER A 382 -19.63 -14.31 7.62
C SER A 382 -18.51 -14.57 6.61
N VAL A 383 -17.26 -14.28 6.99
CA VAL A 383 -16.08 -14.50 6.12
C VAL A 383 -15.86 -15.98 5.86
N THR A 384 -16.01 -16.84 6.87
CA THR A 384 -15.89 -18.29 6.71
C THR A 384 -16.95 -18.83 5.76
N SER A 385 -18.21 -18.40 5.92
CA SER A 385 -19.31 -18.80 5.05
C SER A 385 -19.09 -18.36 3.58
N GLU A 386 -18.64 -17.12 3.37
CA GLU A 386 -18.37 -16.62 2.01
C GLU A 386 -17.16 -17.31 1.38
N LEU A 387 -16.10 -17.58 2.17
CA LEU A 387 -14.94 -18.35 1.72
C LEU A 387 -15.34 -19.76 1.29
N GLN A 388 -16.19 -20.43 2.07
CA GLN A 388 -16.73 -21.77 1.76
C GLN A 388 -17.58 -21.74 0.47
N GLU A 389 -18.45 -20.74 0.31
CA GLU A 389 -19.25 -20.57 -0.91
C GLU A 389 -18.37 -20.39 -2.16
N ILE A 390 -17.33 -19.55 -2.07
CA ILE A 390 -16.47 -19.22 -3.20
C ILE A 390 -15.56 -20.39 -3.59
N THR A 391 -15.02 -21.10 -2.59
CA THR A 391 -13.96 -22.09 -2.79
C THR A 391 -14.45 -23.54 -2.72
N GLY A 392 -15.63 -23.80 -2.19
CA GLY A 392 -16.12 -25.14 -1.90
C GLY A 392 -15.46 -25.82 -0.69
N ILE A 393 -14.62 -25.11 0.06
CA ILE A 393 -13.92 -25.63 1.23
C ILE A 393 -14.90 -25.75 2.38
N THR A 394 -14.96 -26.91 3.04
CA THR A 394 -15.84 -27.17 4.19
C THR A 394 -15.10 -27.12 5.54
N ALA A 395 -13.78 -26.97 5.52
CA ALA A 395 -12.93 -26.91 6.71
C ALA A 395 -13.36 -25.75 7.64
N ARG A 396 -13.26 -26.01 8.95
CA ARG A 396 -13.50 -24.99 9.98
C ARG A 396 -12.18 -24.40 10.47
N PRO A 397 -12.08 -23.06 10.65
CA PRO A 397 -10.84 -22.47 11.15
C PRO A 397 -10.56 -22.93 12.59
N ARG A 398 -9.31 -23.28 12.87
CA ARG A 398 -8.79 -23.64 14.21
C ARG A 398 -8.46 -22.40 15.03
N PHE A 399 -8.03 -21.35 14.35
CA PHE A 399 -7.83 -20.04 14.96
C PHE A 399 -8.20 -18.94 13.97
N TRP A 400 -8.43 -17.75 14.48
CA TRP A 400 -8.67 -16.57 13.68
C TRP A 400 -8.12 -15.31 14.34
N ARG A 401 -7.92 -14.27 13.53
CA ARG A 401 -7.63 -12.91 13.98
C ARG A 401 -8.37 -11.90 13.11
N VAL A 402 -8.91 -10.88 13.76
CA VAL A 402 -9.54 -9.72 13.12
C VAL A 402 -8.72 -8.49 13.44
N ALA A 403 -8.28 -7.78 12.42
CA ALA A 403 -7.58 -6.51 12.56
C ALA A 403 -8.36 -5.40 11.84
N ARG A 404 -8.66 -4.33 12.56
CA ARG A 404 -9.40 -3.16 12.08
C ARG A 404 -8.46 -1.99 11.86
N TRP A 405 -8.56 -1.41 10.68
CA TRP A 405 -7.73 -0.28 10.26
C TRP A 405 -8.64 0.90 9.87
N PRO A 406 -9.21 1.63 10.85
CA PRO A 406 -10.07 2.76 10.59
C PRO A 406 -9.27 3.88 9.92
N GLN A 407 -9.80 4.42 8.83
CA GLN A 407 -9.20 5.55 8.09
C GLN A 407 -7.69 5.39 7.85
N ALA A 408 -7.26 4.20 7.42
CA ALA A 408 -5.84 3.89 7.27
C ALA A 408 -5.32 3.98 5.82
N MET A 409 -6.21 3.94 4.83
CA MET A 409 -5.85 3.89 3.41
C MET A 409 -6.21 5.21 2.73
N ALA A 410 -5.22 6.07 2.50
CA ALA A 410 -5.40 7.33 1.82
C ALA A 410 -5.88 7.13 0.38
N GLN A 411 -6.80 7.97 -0.07
CA GLN A 411 -7.36 7.97 -1.41
C GLN A 411 -6.79 9.15 -2.22
N TYR A 412 -6.53 8.89 -3.48
CA TYR A 412 -6.02 9.89 -4.43
C TYR A 412 -7.11 10.18 -5.47
N PRO A 413 -8.08 11.06 -5.16
CA PRO A 413 -9.14 11.41 -6.10
C PRO A 413 -8.60 12.23 -7.28
N VAL A 414 -9.44 12.38 -8.31
CA VAL A 414 -9.15 13.31 -9.43
C VAL A 414 -8.85 14.69 -8.86
N GLY A 415 -7.75 15.30 -9.31
CA GLY A 415 -7.23 16.56 -8.81
C GLY A 415 -6.24 16.44 -7.64
N HIS A 416 -5.98 15.24 -7.10
CA HIS A 416 -5.02 15.02 -6.00
C HIS A 416 -3.64 15.60 -6.29
N ALA A 417 -3.11 15.42 -7.52
CA ALA A 417 -1.81 15.97 -7.91
C ALA A 417 -1.76 17.49 -7.82
N LYS A 418 -2.85 18.18 -8.18
CA LYS A 418 -2.97 19.64 -8.06
C LYS A 418 -2.96 20.09 -6.59
N ASN A 419 -3.75 19.43 -5.75
CA ASN A 419 -3.78 19.70 -4.31
C ASN A 419 -2.41 19.46 -3.68
N LEU A 420 -1.73 18.38 -4.07
CA LEU A 420 -0.39 18.06 -3.56
C LEU A 420 0.64 19.14 -3.98
N ALA A 421 0.57 19.67 -5.18
CA ALA A 421 1.44 20.77 -5.61
C ALA A 421 1.23 22.03 -4.76
N GLU A 422 -0.03 22.40 -4.45
CA GLU A 422 -0.35 23.53 -3.57
C GLU A 422 0.12 23.26 -2.12
N ILE A 423 -0.05 22.04 -1.61
CA ILE A 423 0.50 21.62 -0.31
C ILE A 423 2.00 21.82 -0.26
N GLN A 424 2.73 21.36 -1.28
CA GLN A 424 4.20 21.52 -1.37
C GLN A 424 4.64 22.99 -1.42
N GLN A 425 3.93 23.81 -2.19
CA GLN A 425 4.19 25.25 -2.26
C GLN A 425 4.01 25.93 -0.90
N ARG A 426 2.94 25.59 -0.16
CA ARG A 426 2.68 26.15 1.19
C ARG A 426 3.71 25.68 2.20
N MET A 427 4.08 24.41 2.15
CA MET A 427 5.15 23.89 3.01
C MET A 427 6.50 24.58 2.77
N ALA A 428 6.83 24.91 1.51
CA ALA A 428 8.04 25.66 1.20
C ALA A 428 8.09 27.05 1.85
N ALA A 429 6.92 27.65 2.12
CA ALA A 429 6.80 28.93 2.84
C ALA A 429 6.95 28.76 4.38
N ILE A 430 7.02 27.52 4.88
CA ILE A 430 7.18 27.20 6.32
C ILE A 430 8.47 26.39 6.49
N PRO A 431 9.66 27.00 6.48
CA PRO A 431 10.92 26.30 6.61
C PRO A 431 10.97 25.41 7.84
N GLY A 432 11.44 24.15 7.67
CA GLY A 432 11.53 23.16 8.74
C GLY A 432 10.27 22.32 8.94
N LEU A 433 9.15 22.60 8.22
CA LEU A 433 7.96 21.74 8.22
C LEU A 433 8.09 20.67 7.12
N HIS A 434 7.82 19.41 7.47
CA HIS A 434 7.83 18.27 6.56
C HIS A 434 6.60 17.39 6.76
N LEU A 435 6.12 16.79 5.68
CA LEU A 435 5.02 15.81 5.69
C LEU A 435 5.56 14.48 5.14
N ALA A 436 5.22 13.38 5.82
CA ALA A 436 5.58 12.04 5.37
C ALA A 436 4.44 11.06 5.70
N GLY A 437 4.04 10.23 4.75
CA GLY A 437 2.94 9.28 4.95
C GLY A 437 2.26 8.90 3.66
N ASN A 438 1.31 8.00 3.76
CA ASN A 438 0.58 7.43 2.62
C ASN A 438 -0.39 8.40 1.93
N ALA A 439 -0.55 9.62 2.44
CA ALA A 439 -1.45 10.63 1.89
C ALA A 439 -0.88 11.41 0.68
N TYR A 440 0.40 11.27 0.38
CA TYR A 440 1.09 12.20 -0.51
C TYR A 440 1.55 11.56 -1.83
N THR A 441 2.72 10.93 -1.85
CA THR A 441 3.37 10.45 -3.08
C THR A 441 3.54 8.93 -3.12
N GLY A 442 2.46 8.20 -2.86
CA GLY A 442 2.38 6.73 -2.85
C GLY A 442 2.02 6.16 -1.50
N ILE A 443 1.17 5.12 -1.53
CA ILE A 443 0.59 4.51 -0.32
C ILE A 443 1.41 3.32 0.21
N GLY A 444 2.33 2.79 -0.57
CA GLY A 444 3.08 1.58 -0.21
C GLY A 444 4.12 1.81 0.88
N VAL A 445 4.46 0.74 1.60
CA VAL A 445 5.52 0.77 2.62
C VAL A 445 6.83 1.41 2.11
N PRO A 446 7.34 1.07 0.90
CA PRO A 446 8.52 1.72 0.36
C PRO A 446 8.35 3.22 0.10
N ASP A 447 7.15 3.66 -0.31
CA ASP A 447 6.88 5.08 -0.54
C ASP A 447 6.90 5.86 0.78
N CYS A 448 6.29 5.29 1.84
CA CYS A 448 6.32 5.85 3.18
C CYS A 448 7.75 5.98 3.74
N ILE A 449 8.57 4.95 3.55
CA ILE A 449 9.99 4.95 3.94
C ILE A 449 10.75 6.04 3.16
N ARG A 450 10.56 6.13 1.85
CA ARG A 450 11.20 7.12 0.98
C ARG A 450 10.89 8.55 1.43
N MET A 451 9.63 8.83 1.77
CA MET A 451 9.22 10.16 2.27
C MET A 451 9.83 10.47 3.64
N GLY A 452 9.85 9.50 4.55
CA GLY A 452 10.50 9.66 5.85
C GLY A 452 12.02 9.92 5.72
N LYS A 453 12.70 9.19 4.82
CA LYS A 453 14.12 9.40 4.48
C LYS A 453 14.35 10.81 3.93
N ALA A 454 13.54 11.24 2.97
CA ALA A 454 13.67 12.56 2.36
C ALA A 454 13.46 13.70 3.37
N ALA A 455 12.51 13.57 4.31
CA ALA A 455 12.33 14.54 5.38
C ALA A 455 13.56 14.62 6.29
N ALA A 456 14.12 13.49 6.69
CA ALA A 456 15.33 13.45 7.50
C ALA A 456 16.55 14.08 6.78
N GLU A 457 16.76 13.74 5.51
CA GLU A 457 17.85 14.29 4.69
C GLU A 457 17.74 15.82 4.52
N ALA A 458 16.51 16.32 4.32
CA ALA A 458 16.26 17.77 4.22
C ALA A 458 16.62 18.49 5.55
N ILE A 459 16.24 17.93 6.70
CA ILE A 459 16.58 18.47 8.01
C ILE A 459 18.08 18.45 8.25
N LEU A 460 18.76 17.34 7.96
CA LEU A 460 20.21 17.19 8.13
C LEU A 460 21.00 18.15 7.22
N LYS A 461 20.50 18.41 6.02
CA LYS A 461 21.09 19.37 5.10
C LYS A 461 20.97 20.79 5.63
N ALA A 462 19.77 21.19 6.08
CA ALA A 462 19.52 22.52 6.65
C ALA A 462 20.34 22.80 7.94
N ALA A 463 20.68 21.76 8.71
CA ALA A 463 21.50 21.91 9.92
C ALA A 463 22.99 22.12 9.63
N LYS A 464 23.46 21.93 8.39
CA LYS A 464 24.84 22.11 7.94
C LYS A 464 25.10 23.49 7.30
N THR A 465 24.03 24.15 6.90
CA THR A 465 24.01 25.53 6.36
C THR A 465 23.73 26.53 7.47
#